data_be67c076fcfbd0e4581502877ecc3c19
#
_entry.id   be67c076fcfbd0e4581502877ecc3c19
#
_cell.length_a   1.000
_cell.length_b   1.000
_cell.length_c   1.000
_cell.angle_alpha   90.00
_cell.angle_beta   90.00
_cell.angle_gamma   90.00
#
_symmetry.space_group_name_H-M   'P 1'
#
loop_
_entity.id
_entity.type
_entity.pdbx_description
1 polymer ?
#
loop_
_entity_poly.entity_id
_entity_poly.type
_entity_poly.pdbx_seq_one_letter_code
_entity_poly.pdbx_strand_id
1 'polypeptide(L)'
;MYKLITSCPADEVWVDHGMLYLRDYKRNSAVFSYSLEERVEQVIPFAHSELSWWIYLRQGLWFVHYDEDSEYKTIVNVFSIDGELKQTITNVNDSFYTARAGRWLYLINERQLRYDLSSHACQDLGPFPLEGVFFHEGSHRGLHFFTCEGQSQLVAMRDKDSQGLKEVYRLDFAESDRCKPSYSRNVEPGQVYFINFYDSDLWVSTYERVYRIDIATGQKLGTLENQFLPKMSHHGGIGYAIYAGFYTVMDFKNRRLLCCRLLDEFTHEGTVYSAQTNGLLLHEGIFYVSARVSGIFFLAAFDVQTEEFVWHDLWGGWDINSVHIIGDRMIAHSHDEVRIYQRVSPSTGSSGDDSEQRGPVGPQWSQGKP
;
A
#
# COMPACT_ATOMS: atom_id res chain seq x y z
N MET A 1 -6.18 14.56 17.40
CA MET A 1 -6.51 15.59 16.39
C MET A 1 -5.22 16.02 15.68
N TYR A 2 -5.29 16.40 14.40
CA TYR A 2 -4.11 16.81 13.63
C TYR A 2 -4.28 18.25 13.17
N LYS A 3 -3.16 18.98 13.07
CA LYS A 3 -3.09 20.32 12.55
C LYS A 3 -2.10 20.35 11.38
N LEU A 4 -2.52 20.89 10.24
CA LEU A 4 -1.63 21.11 9.08
C LEU A 4 -0.49 22.04 9.47
N ILE A 5 0.74 21.63 9.18
CA ILE A 5 1.96 22.42 9.43
C ILE A 5 2.43 23.06 8.14
N THR A 6 2.52 22.27 7.08
CA THR A 6 3.02 22.70 5.78
C THR A 6 2.51 21.79 4.67
N SER A 7 2.54 22.32 3.46
CA SER A 7 2.39 21.52 2.24
C SER A 7 3.51 21.85 1.26
N CYS A 8 3.86 20.91 0.42
CA CYS A 8 4.85 21.09 -0.64
C CYS A 8 4.46 20.28 -1.88
N PRO A 9 4.86 20.73 -3.08
CA PRO A 9 4.68 19.97 -4.31
C PRO A 9 5.50 18.67 -4.26
N ALA A 10 4.89 17.56 -4.63
CA ALA A 10 5.59 16.30 -4.90
C ALA A 10 4.69 15.37 -5.70
N ASP A 11 5.27 14.70 -6.69
CA ASP A 11 4.59 13.69 -7.51
C ASP A 11 4.75 12.28 -6.93
N GLU A 12 5.86 12.04 -6.23
CA GLU A 12 6.15 10.76 -5.57
C GLU A 12 6.70 10.98 -4.15
N VAL A 13 6.36 10.06 -3.27
CA VAL A 13 6.74 10.11 -1.85
C VAL A 13 7.23 8.75 -1.37
N TRP A 14 8.33 8.77 -0.65
CA TRP A 14 8.83 7.58 0.05
C TRP A 14 9.13 7.92 1.50
N VAL A 15 8.90 6.96 2.36
CA VAL A 15 9.29 7.00 3.77
C VAL A 15 10.14 5.78 4.07
N ASP A 16 11.34 6.01 4.57
CA ASP A 16 12.25 4.96 5.00
C ASP A 16 13.03 5.39 6.23
N HIS A 17 13.11 4.52 7.24
CA HIS A 17 13.82 4.77 8.50
C HIS A 17 13.48 6.11 9.17
N GLY A 18 12.22 6.56 9.07
CA GLY A 18 11.76 7.82 9.66
C GLY A 18 12.13 9.09 8.88
N MET A 19 12.73 8.92 7.71
CA MET A 19 13.02 10.02 6.77
C MET A 19 11.95 10.09 5.69
N LEU A 20 11.65 11.30 5.25
CA LEU A 20 10.75 11.60 4.15
C LEU A 20 11.56 11.95 2.89
N TYR A 21 11.21 11.35 1.76
CA TYR A 21 11.80 11.64 0.47
C TYR A 21 10.70 12.02 -0.51
N LEU A 22 10.96 13.06 -1.29
CA LEU A 22 10.02 13.67 -2.23
C LEU A 22 10.64 13.72 -3.61
N ARG A 23 9.85 13.48 -4.64
CA ARG A 23 10.21 13.75 -6.04
C ARG A 23 9.20 14.69 -6.65
N ASP A 24 9.69 15.70 -7.35
CA ASP A 24 8.87 16.68 -8.05
C ASP A 24 9.29 16.72 -9.53
N TYR A 25 8.43 16.29 -10.42
CA TYR A 25 8.70 16.26 -11.87
C TYR A 25 8.89 17.65 -12.44
N LYS A 26 8.29 18.69 -11.85
CA LYS A 26 8.44 20.09 -12.26
C LYS A 26 9.81 20.65 -11.89
N ARG A 27 10.53 20.00 -10.96
CA ARG A 27 11.88 20.38 -10.50
C ARG A 27 12.94 19.43 -11.06
N ASN A 28 12.91 19.19 -12.37
CA ASN A 28 13.81 18.29 -13.11
C ASN A 28 13.79 16.84 -12.56
N SER A 29 12.66 16.39 -12.07
CA SER A 29 12.49 15.07 -11.47
C SER A 29 13.49 14.76 -10.33
N ALA A 30 14.05 15.77 -9.70
CA ALA A 30 14.99 15.59 -8.60
C ALA A 30 14.32 14.92 -7.39
N VAL A 31 15.07 14.08 -6.70
CA VAL A 31 14.66 13.50 -5.42
C VAL A 31 15.28 14.31 -4.29
N PHE A 32 14.47 14.64 -3.31
CA PHE A 32 14.86 15.42 -2.14
C PHE A 32 14.65 14.60 -0.87
N SER A 33 15.62 14.60 0.03
CA SER A 33 15.35 14.28 1.44
C SER A 33 14.74 15.50 2.12
N TYR A 34 13.71 15.30 2.92
CA TYR A 34 12.99 16.35 3.61
C TYR A 34 13.10 16.20 5.13
N SER A 35 13.72 17.18 5.78
CA SER A 35 13.78 17.25 7.23
C SER A 35 12.44 17.75 7.79
N LEU A 36 11.77 16.90 8.57
CA LEU A 36 10.50 17.25 9.22
C LEU A 36 10.69 18.29 10.34
N GLU A 37 11.87 18.38 10.94
CA GLU A 37 12.18 19.31 12.02
C GLU A 37 12.57 20.69 11.47
N GLU A 38 13.54 20.71 10.57
CA GLU A 38 14.11 21.94 10.00
C GLU A 38 13.27 22.49 8.85
N ARG A 39 12.41 21.66 8.24
CA ARG A 39 11.63 21.97 7.04
C ARG A 39 12.51 22.33 5.84
N VAL A 40 13.66 21.68 5.75
CA VAL A 40 14.65 21.89 4.68
C VAL A 40 14.69 20.67 3.77
N GLU A 41 14.79 20.96 2.48
CA GLU A 41 15.00 19.96 1.44
C GLU A 41 16.48 19.90 1.06
N GLN A 42 16.99 18.68 0.88
CA GLN A 42 18.32 18.43 0.33
C GLN A 42 18.21 17.53 -0.87
N VAL A 43 18.81 17.93 -1.99
CA VAL A 43 18.83 17.10 -3.21
C VAL A 43 19.68 15.86 -2.96
N ILE A 44 19.16 14.68 -3.34
CA ILE A 44 19.94 13.45 -3.38
C ILE A 44 20.75 13.46 -4.68
N PRO A 45 22.09 13.48 -4.61
CA PRO A 45 22.96 13.65 -5.78
C PRO A 45 23.16 12.32 -6.51
N PHE A 46 22.17 11.84 -7.24
CA PHE A 46 22.37 10.68 -8.10
C PHE A 46 23.38 11.02 -9.23
N ALA A 47 24.32 10.10 -9.47
CA ALA A 47 25.43 10.30 -10.42
C ALA A 47 25.01 10.26 -11.89
N HIS A 48 23.85 10.53 -12.30
CA HIS A 48 23.40 10.76 -13.67
C HIS A 48 22.12 11.58 -13.61
N SER A 49 22.15 12.77 -14.17
CA SER A 49 21.07 13.75 -14.06
C SER A 49 19.88 13.53 -15.01
N GLU A 50 19.98 12.61 -15.94
CA GLU A 50 18.87 12.25 -16.82
C GLU A 50 18.12 11.10 -16.20
N LEU A 51 17.15 11.47 -15.36
CA LEU A 51 16.42 10.53 -14.53
C LEU A 51 15.43 9.75 -15.38
N SER A 52 15.52 8.46 -15.23
CA SER A 52 14.55 7.49 -15.69
C SER A 52 13.17 7.71 -15.10
N TRP A 53 12.18 7.14 -15.76
CA TRP A 53 10.78 7.17 -15.33
C TRP A 53 10.52 6.37 -14.04
N TRP A 54 11.42 5.46 -13.62
CA TRP A 54 11.19 4.54 -12.52
C TRP A 54 12.28 4.63 -11.45
N ILE A 55 11.89 5.06 -10.25
CA ILE A 55 12.74 5.10 -9.06
C ILE A 55 12.02 4.35 -7.94
N TYR A 56 12.72 3.48 -7.26
CA TYR A 56 12.20 2.76 -6.11
C TYR A 56 13.13 2.90 -4.90
N LEU A 57 12.57 3.20 -3.75
CA LEU A 57 13.28 3.13 -2.46
C LEU A 57 12.92 1.81 -1.77
N ARG A 58 13.92 0.99 -1.52
CA ARG A 58 13.77 -0.30 -0.84
C ARG A 58 14.94 -0.55 0.10
N GLN A 59 14.65 -0.72 1.40
CA GLN A 59 15.65 -1.10 2.40
C GLN A 59 16.86 -0.15 2.48
N GLY A 60 16.63 1.15 2.42
CA GLY A 60 17.69 2.16 2.43
C GLY A 60 18.51 2.26 1.14
N LEU A 61 18.03 1.66 0.05
CA LEU A 61 18.67 1.70 -1.25
C LEU A 61 17.72 2.25 -2.30
N TRP A 62 18.24 3.11 -3.16
CA TRP A 62 17.58 3.60 -4.35
C TRP A 62 17.87 2.70 -5.53
N PHE A 63 16.85 2.25 -6.22
CA PHE A 63 16.91 1.55 -7.48
C PHE A 63 16.43 2.50 -8.56
N VAL A 64 17.34 2.98 -9.39
CA VAL A 64 17.06 3.98 -10.42
C VAL A 64 17.26 3.33 -11.79
N HIS A 65 16.20 3.31 -12.58
CA HIS A 65 16.20 2.75 -13.91
C HIS A 65 16.66 3.80 -14.93
N TYR A 66 17.46 3.37 -15.90
CA TYR A 66 17.88 4.17 -17.03
C TYR A 66 17.63 3.38 -18.31
N ASP A 67 17.04 4.02 -19.30
CA ASP A 67 16.93 3.44 -20.63
C ASP A 67 18.26 3.66 -21.36
N GLU A 68 18.89 2.58 -21.77
CA GLU A 68 20.09 2.61 -22.60
C GLU A 68 19.64 2.51 -24.06
N ASP A 69 19.63 3.66 -24.78
CA ASP A 69 19.36 3.80 -26.23
C ASP A 69 18.53 2.70 -26.93
N SER A 70 17.42 3.11 -27.52
CA SER A 70 16.63 2.47 -28.63
C SER A 70 16.47 0.92 -28.71
N GLU A 71 17.15 0.11 -27.90
CA GLU A 71 17.07 -1.36 -27.91
C GLU A 71 16.34 -1.99 -26.72
N TYR A 72 15.58 -1.22 -25.92
CA TYR A 72 14.86 -1.71 -24.73
C TYR A 72 15.78 -2.36 -23.67
N LYS A 73 17.04 -1.98 -23.62
CA LYS A 73 17.97 -2.41 -22.56
C LYS A 73 17.91 -1.42 -21.42
N THR A 74 17.45 -1.87 -20.28
CA THR A 74 17.40 -1.07 -19.06
C THR A 74 18.59 -1.38 -18.18
N ILE A 75 19.21 -0.34 -17.67
CA ILE A 75 20.21 -0.39 -16.61
C ILE A 75 19.55 0.03 -15.31
N VAL A 76 19.79 -0.70 -14.24
CA VAL A 76 19.38 -0.31 -12.89
C VAL A 76 20.60 0.03 -12.07
N ASN A 77 20.75 1.30 -11.74
CA ASN A 77 21.75 1.75 -10.78
C ASN A 77 21.20 1.67 -9.36
N VAL A 78 21.94 1.05 -8.48
CA VAL A 78 21.63 0.94 -7.06
C VAL A 78 22.48 1.94 -6.29
N PHE A 79 21.84 2.89 -5.61
CA PHE A 79 22.52 3.89 -4.79
C PHE A 79 22.21 3.68 -3.31
N SER A 80 23.12 4.13 -2.44
CA SER A 80 22.81 4.30 -1.03
C SER A 80 21.72 5.35 -0.83
N ILE A 81 21.23 5.45 0.38
CA ILE A 81 20.23 6.46 0.75
C ILE A 81 20.71 7.89 0.49
N ASP A 82 22.02 8.13 0.56
CA ASP A 82 22.64 9.43 0.34
C ASP A 82 23.07 9.67 -1.12
N GLY A 83 22.74 8.76 -2.04
CA GLY A 83 23.00 8.89 -3.46
C GLY A 83 24.37 8.37 -3.94
N GLU A 84 25.12 7.64 -3.10
CA GLU A 84 26.37 7.00 -3.53
C GLU A 84 26.09 5.73 -4.36
N LEU A 85 26.66 5.62 -5.57
CA LEU A 85 26.50 4.44 -6.42
C LEU A 85 27.15 3.20 -5.76
N LYS A 86 26.37 2.15 -5.55
CA LYS A 86 26.80 0.88 -4.97
C LYS A 86 26.98 -0.20 -6.04
N GLN A 87 26.09 -0.25 -7.02
CA GLN A 87 26.09 -1.29 -8.05
C GLN A 87 25.36 -0.82 -9.30
N THR A 88 25.82 -1.28 -10.46
CA THR A 88 25.10 -1.19 -11.73
C THR A 88 24.67 -2.59 -12.15
N ILE A 89 23.39 -2.77 -12.45
CA ILE A 89 22.80 -4.02 -12.91
C ILE A 89 22.36 -3.81 -14.36
N THR A 90 22.89 -4.61 -15.27
CA THR A 90 22.56 -4.55 -16.70
C THR A 90 21.62 -5.68 -17.09
N ASN A 91 20.95 -5.55 -18.24
CA ASN A 91 20.01 -6.53 -18.78
C ASN A 91 18.78 -6.81 -17.87
N VAL A 92 18.25 -5.76 -17.27
CA VAL A 92 17.00 -5.78 -16.52
C VAL A 92 15.90 -5.25 -17.43
N ASN A 93 14.74 -5.87 -17.47
CA ASN A 93 13.58 -5.32 -18.18
C ASN A 93 12.96 -4.16 -17.37
N ASP A 94 12.15 -3.30 -18.01
CA ASP A 94 11.70 -2.00 -17.52
C ASP A 94 11.00 -2.01 -16.15
N SER A 95 10.40 -3.11 -15.75
CA SER A 95 9.75 -3.23 -14.45
C SER A 95 10.13 -4.52 -13.73
N PHE A 96 10.25 -4.47 -12.42
CA PHE A 96 10.44 -5.65 -11.60
C PHE A 96 9.63 -5.58 -10.30
N TYR A 97 9.25 -6.75 -9.82
CA TYR A 97 8.72 -6.91 -8.47
C TYR A 97 9.86 -7.20 -7.51
N THR A 98 9.69 -6.74 -6.27
CA THR A 98 10.68 -7.00 -5.22
C THR A 98 10.13 -7.96 -4.17
N ALA A 99 10.92 -8.97 -3.81
CA ALA A 99 10.63 -9.85 -2.71
C ALA A 99 11.87 -9.98 -1.81
N ARG A 100 11.68 -9.94 -0.48
CA ARG A 100 12.79 -10.01 0.48
C ARG A 100 12.84 -11.37 1.15
N ALA A 101 14.01 -12.02 1.14
CA ALA A 101 14.30 -13.23 1.89
C ALA A 101 15.59 -13.03 2.71
N GLY A 102 15.44 -12.70 3.99
CA GLY A 102 16.57 -12.40 4.87
C GLY A 102 17.40 -11.22 4.37
N ARG A 103 18.70 -11.47 4.06
CA ARG A 103 19.61 -10.46 3.50
C ARG A 103 19.47 -10.26 1.99
N TRP A 104 18.68 -11.09 1.33
CA TRP A 104 18.50 -11.05 -0.11
C TRP A 104 17.29 -10.22 -0.51
N LEU A 105 17.46 -9.36 -1.50
CA LEU A 105 16.40 -8.71 -2.24
C LEU A 105 16.32 -9.35 -3.63
N TYR A 106 15.20 -9.96 -3.94
CA TYR A 106 14.92 -10.46 -5.28
C TYR A 106 14.35 -9.35 -6.13
N LEU A 107 14.91 -9.16 -7.32
CA LEU A 107 14.36 -8.33 -8.39
C LEU A 107 13.83 -9.30 -9.44
N ILE A 108 12.52 -9.29 -9.63
CA ILE A 108 11.81 -10.35 -10.36
C ILE A 108 11.02 -9.75 -11.51
N ASN A 109 11.33 -10.20 -12.70
CA ASN A 109 10.55 -10.04 -13.93
C ASN A 109 10.57 -11.37 -14.71
N GLU A 110 10.92 -11.40 -16.00
CA GLU A 110 11.17 -12.64 -16.75
C GLU A 110 12.36 -13.43 -16.20
N ARG A 111 13.24 -12.76 -15.47
CA ARG A 111 14.40 -13.34 -14.78
C ARG A 111 14.31 -13.05 -13.29
N GLN A 112 15.01 -13.82 -12.49
CA GLN A 112 15.20 -13.54 -11.08
C GLN A 112 16.66 -13.13 -10.82
N LEU A 113 16.82 -11.89 -10.41
CA LEU A 113 18.09 -11.37 -9.93
C LEU A 113 18.06 -11.37 -8.40
N ARG A 114 19.16 -11.73 -7.76
CA ARG A 114 19.30 -11.75 -6.32
C ARG A 114 20.36 -10.75 -5.89
N TYR A 115 19.96 -9.72 -5.21
CA TYR A 115 20.81 -8.66 -4.70
C TYR A 115 21.10 -8.86 -3.22
N ASP A 116 22.38 -8.89 -2.84
CA ASP A 116 22.82 -9.00 -1.44
C ASP A 116 22.84 -7.60 -0.80
N LEU A 117 21.97 -7.37 0.17
CA LEU A 117 21.86 -6.08 0.89
C LEU A 117 23.14 -5.74 1.70
N SER A 118 23.99 -6.73 1.99
CA SER A 118 25.20 -6.54 2.80
C SER A 118 26.46 -6.27 1.94
N SER A 119 26.66 -7.05 0.89
CA SER A 119 27.85 -6.96 0.02
C SER A 119 27.59 -6.14 -1.24
N HIS A 120 26.35 -5.78 -1.52
CA HIS A 120 25.90 -5.12 -2.74
C HIS A 120 26.14 -5.92 -4.02
N ALA A 121 26.42 -7.21 -3.92
CA ALA A 121 26.59 -8.09 -5.07
C ALA A 121 25.23 -8.51 -5.65
N CYS A 122 25.14 -8.47 -6.99
CA CYS A 122 23.98 -8.97 -7.72
C CYS A 122 24.32 -10.28 -8.43
N GLN A 123 23.44 -11.27 -8.32
CA GLN A 123 23.55 -12.55 -8.98
C GLN A 123 22.33 -12.81 -9.85
N ASP A 124 22.54 -13.14 -11.11
CA ASP A 124 21.49 -13.63 -12.00
C ASP A 124 21.26 -15.13 -11.74
N LEU A 125 20.04 -15.49 -11.38
CA LEU A 125 19.62 -16.87 -11.08
C LEU A 125 18.89 -17.53 -12.27
N GLY A 126 18.80 -16.84 -13.41
CA GLY A 126 18.15 -17.34 -14.61
C GLY A 126 16.68 -16.96 -14.73
N PRO A 127 15.92 -17.62 -15.61
CA PRO A 127 14.52 -17.34 -15.84
C PRO A 127 13.69 -17.49 -14.56
N PHE A 128 12.71 -16.59 -14.40
CA PHE A 128 11.72 -16.75 -13.34
C PHE A 128 10.73 -17.84 -13.75
N PRO A 129 10.31 -18.73 -12.84
CA PRO A 129 9.51 -19.91 -13.20
C PRO A 129 8.03 -19.62 -13.49
N LEU A 130 7.59 -18.36 -13.41
CA LEU A 130 6.25 -17.96 -13.84
C LEU A 130 6.34 -17.25 -15.19
N GLU A 131 5.43 -17.59 -16.08
CA GLU A 131 5.30 -16.97 -17.40
C GLU A 131 4.20 -15.91 -17.40
N GLY A 132 4.32 -14.91 -18.28
CA GLY A 132 3.36 -13.82 -18.43
C GLY A 132 3.49 -12.73 -17.36
N VAL A 133 2.47 -11.89 -17.25
CA VAL A 133 2.42 -10.83 -16.23
C VAL A 133 1.96 -11.44 -14.90
N PHE A 134 2.71 -11.17 -13.86
CA PHE A 134 2.40 -11.65 -12.51
C PHE A 134 2.61 -10.53 -11.49
N PHE A 135 1.99 -10.67 -10.32
CA PHE A 135 2.06 -9.70 -9.23
C PHE A 135 2.55 -10.39 -7.95
N HIS A 136 3.45 -9.74 -7.24
CA HIS A 136 3.85 -10.18 -5.91
C HIS A 136 2.86 -9.65 -4.88
N GLU A 137 2.04 -10.54 -4.34
CA GLU A 137 0.95 -10.21 -3.40
C GLU A 137 1.44 -10.02 -1.96
N GLY A 138 2.60 -10.57 -1.64
CA GLY A 138 3.22 -10.44 -0.33
C GLY A 138 4.05 -11.64 0.07
N SER A 139 4.62 -11.53 1.27
CA SER A 139 5.47 -12.58 1.84
C SER A 139 5.07 -12.87 3.29
N HIS A 140 5.03 -14.14 3.65
CA HIS A 140 4.73 -14.58 5.00
C HIS A 140 5.43 -15.89 5.33
N ARG A 141 6.06 -15.98 6.51
CA ARG A 141 6.77 -17.19 6.98
C ARG A 141 7.77 -17.79 5.98
N GLY A 142 8.49 -16.92 5.26
CA GLY A 142 9.50 -17.32 4.27
C GLY A 142 8.92 -17.87 2.96
N LEU A 143 7.62 -17.73 2.75
CA LEU A 143 6.97 -17.94 1.46
C LEU A 143 6.64 -16.58 0.81
N HIS A 144 6.77 -16.55 -0.50
CA HIS A 144 6.42 -15.43 -1.37
C HIS A 144 5.26 -15.87 -2.25
N PHE A 145 4.24 -15.03 -2.34
CA PHE A 145 2.99 -15.35 -3.03
C PHE A 145 2.84 -14.49 -4.27
N PHE A 146 2.54 -15.14 -5.38
CA PHE A 146 2.37 -14.51 -6.68
C PHE A 146 1.04 -14.90 -7.30
N THR A 147 0.36 -13.93 -7.91
CA THR A 147 -0.78 -14.16 -8.81
C THR A 147 -0.34 -13.88 -10.25
N CYS A 148 -0.94 -14.55 -11.22
CA CYS A 148 -0.77 -14.24 -12.63
C CYS A 148 -1.96 -13.41 -13.12
N GLU A 149 -1.69 -12.39 -13.94
CA GLU A 149 -2.73 -11.50 -14.47
C GLU A 149 -3.80 -12.29 -15.22
N GLY A 150 -5.07 -11.99 -14.92
CA GLY A 150 -6.21 -12.65 -15.52
C GLY A 150 -6.33 -14.15 -15.21
N GLN A 151 -5.50 -14.67 -14.31
CA GLN A 151 -5.52 -16.08 -13.94
C GLN A 151 -6.13 -16.30 -12.55
N SER A 152 -6.73 -17.46 -12.41
CA SER A 152 -7.28 -17.95 -11.14
C SER A 152 -6.24 -18.62 -10.25
N GLN A 153 -4.95 -18.37 -10.47
CA GLN A 153 -3.86 -19.09 -9.83
C GLN A 153 -3.13 -18.24 -8.80
N LEU A 154 -2.83 -18.86 -7.67
CA LEU A 154 -1.92 -18.33 -6.66
C LEU A 154 -0.76 -19.31 -6.48
N VAL A 155 0.47 -18.81 -6.63
CA VAL A 155 1.69 -19.61 -6.54
C VAL A 155 2.48 -19.19 -5.31
N ALA A 156 2.79 -20.16 -4.46
CA ALA A 156 3.67 -19.98 -3.31
C ALA A 156 5.09 -20.41 -3.65
N MET A 157 6.05 -19.55 -3.41
CA MET A 157 7.47 -19.79 -3.67
C MET A 157 8.30 -19.63 -2.41
N ARG A 158 9.42 -20.31 -2.37
CA ARG A 158 10.41 -20.21 -1.28
C ARG A 158 11.81 -20.05 -1.84
N ASP A 159 12.62 -19.29 -1.14
CA ASP A 159 14.05 -19.23 -1.41
C ASP A 159 14.71 -20.60 -1.17
N LYS A 160 15.43 -21.07 -2.18
CA LYS A 160 16.23 -22.30 -2.19
C LYS A 160 17.71 -21.97 -2.36
N ASP A 161 18.19 -21.04 -1.55
CA ASP A 161 19.59 -20.61 -1.55
C ASP A 161 20.14 -20.27 -2.96
N SER A 162 21.06 -21.10 -3.49
CA SER A 162 21.69 -20.86 -4.77
C SER A 162 20.77 -21.00 -5.99
N GLN A 163 19.57 -21.57 -5.81
CA GLN A 163 18.64 -21.80 -6.91
C GLN A 163 17.56 -20.72 -7.03
N GLY A 164 17.53 -19.76 -6.10
CA GLY A 164 16.53 -18.69 -6.07
C GLY A 164 15.16 -19.14 -5.58
N LEU A 165 14.15 -18.39 -5.98
CA LEU A 165 12.76 -18.71 -5.64
C LEU A 165 12.28 -19.91 -6.45
N LYS A 166 11.77 -20.91 -5.75
CA LYS A 166 11.19 -22.13 -6.34
C LYS A 166 9.77 -22.34 -5.86
N GLU A 167 8.92 -22.83 -6.74
CA GLU A 167 7.54 -23.17 -6.41
C GLU A 167 7.50 -24.25 -5.30
N VAL A 168 6.67 -24.00 -4.29
CA VAL A 168 6.36 -24.92 -3.22
C VAL A 168 5.02 -25.61 -3.50
N TYR A 169 4.02 -24.79 -3.86
CA TYR A 169 2.71 -25.27 -4.30
C TYR A 169 2.03 -24.21 -5.17
N ARG A 170 1.03 -24.66 -5.91
CA ARG A 170 0.15 -23.85 -6.75
C ARG A 170 -1.30 -24.17 -6.44
N LEU A 171 -2.12 -23.12 -6.35
CA LEU A 171 -3.56 -23.23 -6.14
C LEU A 171 -4.29 -22.70 -7.36
N ASP A 172 -5.30 -23.42 -7.79
CA ASP A 172 -6.20 -23.00 -8.84
C ASP A 172 -7.62 -22.83 -8.28
N PHE A 173 -8.27 -21.73 -8.62
CA PHE A 173 -9.62 -21.38 -8.16
C PHE A 173 -10.64 -21.34 -9.30
N ALA A 174 -10.23 -21.56 -10.57
CA ALA A 174 -11.08 -21.46 -11.74
C ALA A 174 -12.32 -22.37 -11.67
N GLU A 175 -12.15 -23.60 -11.19
CA GLU A 175 -13.26 -24.55 -11.06
C GLU A 175 -14.20 -24.25 -9.89
N SER A 176 -13.76 -23.39 -8.96
CA SER A 176 -14.48 -23.10 -7.73
C SER A 176 -15.54 -22.02 -7.92
N ASP A 177 -15.28 -21.06 -8.80
CA ASP A 177 -16.19 -19.93 -9.09
C ASP A 177 -16.91 -20.18 -10.42
N ARG A 178 -18.14 -20.66 -10.33
CA ARG A 178 -18.93 -21.08 -11.53
C ARG A 178 -19.71 -19.94 -12.18
N CYS A 179 -19.87 -18.83 -11.51
CA CYS A 179 -20.69 -17.72 -11.99
C CYS A 179 -19.83 -16.54 -12.42
N LYS A 180 -19.99 -16.09 -13.68
CA LYS A 180 -19.50 -14.78 -14.10
C LYS A 180 -20.46 -13.71 -13.59
N PRO A 181 -19.97 -12.63 -12.94
CA PRO A 181 -20.87 -11.54 -12.55
C PRO A 181 -21.54 -10.97 -13.80
N SER A 182 -22.84 -10.79 -13.72
CA SER A 182 -23.66 -10.35 -14.87
C SER A 182 -23.32 -8.94 -15.38
N TYR A 183 -22.58 -8.16 -14.60
CA TYR A 183 -22.23 -6.77 -14.89
C TYR A 183 -20.75 -6.54 -15.23
N SER A 184 -19.91 -7.57 -15.19
CA SER A 184 -18.50 -7.42 -15.57
C SER A 184 -18.13 -8.43 -16.64
N ARG A 185 -17.79 -7.91 -17.84
CA ARG A 185 -17.29 -8.74 -18.95
C ARG A 185 -15.84 -9.17 -18.79
N ASN A 186 -15.10 -8.57 -17.83
CA ASN A 186 -13.64 -8.70 -17.70
C ASN A 186 -13.21 -9.48 -16.45
N VAL A 187 -14.13 -10.09 -15.70
CA VAL A 187 -13.81 -10.90 -14.54
C VAL A 187 -13.73 -12.37 -14.96
N GLU A 188 -12.55 -12.97 -14.78
CA GLU A 188 -12.38 -14.41 -15.00
C GLU A 188 -12.82 -15.21 -13.77
N PRO A 189 -13.46 -16.38 -13.95
CA PRO A 189 -13.83 -17.25 -12.83
C PRO A 189 -12.62 -17.58 -11.98
N GLY A 190 -12.74 -17.43 -10.65
CA GLY A 190 -11.67 -17.74 -9.72
C GLY A 190 -10.54 -16.72 -9.68
N GLN A 191 -10.63 -15.60 -10.38
CA GLN A 191 -9.62 -14.54 -10.31
C GLN A 191 -9.38 -14.11 -8.86
N VAL A 192 -8.10 -14.13 -8.45
CA VAL A 192 -7.68 -13.71 -7.12
C VAL A 192 -7.62 -12.18 -7.07
N TYR A 193 -8.32 -11.58 -6.11
CA TYR A 193 -8.34 -10.13 -5.90
C TYR A 193 -7.47 -9.68 -4.75
N PHE A 194 -7.56 -10.39 -3.62
CA PHE A 194 -6.81 -10.03 -2.42
C PHE A 194 -6.36 -11.27 -1.67
N ILE A 195 -5.21 -11.14 -1.02
CA ILE A 195 -4.75 -12.12 -0.05
C ILE A 195 -4.51 -11.46 1.30
N ASN A 196 -4.81 -12.19 2.37
CA ASN A 196 -4.57 -11.77 3.74
C ASN A 196 -3.85 -12.90 4.48
N PHE A 197 -2.93 -12.52 5.36
CA PHE A 197 -2.18 -13.46 6.18
C PHE A 197 -2.60 -13.31 7.65
N TYR A 198 -2.88 -14.42 8.29
CA TYR A 198 -3.10 -14.42 9.72
C TYR A 198 -2.57 -15.73 10.33
N ASP A 199 -1.54 -15.62 11.15
CA ASP A 199 -0.84 -16.76 11.76
C ASP A 199 -0.40 -17.81 10.72
N SER A 200 -0.95 -19.00 10.72
CA SER A 200 -0.70 -20.09 9.76
C SER A 200 -1.71 -20.09 8.59
N ASP A 201 -2.66 -19.21 8.61
CA ASP A 201 -3.74 -19.17 7.62
C ASP A 201 -3.49 -18.10 6.56
N LEU A 202 -3.66 -18.49 5.30
CA LEU A 202 -3.77 -17.62 4.14
C LEU A 202 -5.25 -17.53 3.76
N TRP A 203 -5.74 -16.30 3.62
CA TRP A 203 -7.10 -16.02 3.19
C TRP A 203 -7.05 -15.41 1.79
N VAL A 204 -7.63 -16.13 0.82
CA VAL A 204 -7.65 -15.74 -0.59
C VAL A 204 -9.07 -15.34 -0.96
N SER A 205 -9.25 -14.10 -1.39
CA SER A 205 -10.51 -13.57 -1.87
C SER A 205 -10.57 -13.64 -3.39
N THR A 206 -11.52 -14.39 -3.91
CA THR A 206 -11.98 -14.30 -5.28
C THR A 206 -13.25 -13.45 -5.34
N TYR A 207 -13.89 -13.35 -6.50
CA TYR A 207 -15.09 -12.52 -6.62
C TYR A 207 -16.26 -13.03 -5.75
N GLU A 208 -16.43 -14.35 -5.64
CA GLU A 208 -17.59 -14.97 -4.99
C GLU A 208 -17.29 -15.60 -3.63
N ARG A 209 -16.01 -15.85 -3.35
CA ARG A 209 -15.59 -16.68 -2.23
C ARG A 209 -14.34 -16.18 -1.57
N VAL A 210 -14.25 -16.51 -0.29
CA VAL A 210 -13.01 -16.37 0.47
C VAL A 210 -12.56 -17.76 0.93
N TYR A 211 -11.38 -18.16 0.47
CA TYR A 211 -10.78 -19.44 0.82
C TYR A 211 -9.84 -19.28 2.00
N ARG A 212 -9.95 -20.14 2.99
CA ARG A 212 -8.94 -20.30 4.04
C ARG A 212 -8.02 -21.46 3.69
N ILE A 213 -6.73 -21.24 3.71
CA ILE A 213 -5.71 -22.14 3.23
C ILE A 213 -4.61 -22.25 4.29
N ASP A 214 -4.10 -23.44 4.55
CA ASP A 214 -2.89 -23.64 5.35
C ASP A 214 -1.68 -23.12 4.56
N ILE A 215 -0.97 -22.15 5.12
CA ILE A 215 0.15 -21.48 4.44
C ILE A 215 1.29 -22.45 4.11
N ALA A 216 1.57 -23.43 4.96
CA ALA A 216 2.71 -24.30 4.79
C ALA A 216 2.50 -25.37 3.70
N THR A 217 1.27 -25.83 3.55
CA THR A 217 0.92 -26.99 2.69
C THR A 217 0.11 -26.62 1.44
N GLY A 218 -0.54 -25.44 1.42
CA GLY A 218 -1.49 -25.07 0.39
C GLY A 218 -2.85 -25.78 0.51
N GLN A 219 -3.10 -26.53 1.59
CA GLN A 219 -4.38 -27.23 1.78
C GLN A 219 -5.51 -26.25 2.01
N LYS A 220 -6.60 -26.35 1.24
CA LYS A 220 -7.85 -25.62 1.48
C LYS A 220 -8.50 -26.14 2.76
N LEU A 221 -8.64 -25.27 3.78
CA LEU A 221 -9.19 -25.61 5.11
C LEU A 221 -10.66 -25.25 5.26
N GLY A 222 -11.18 -24.38 4.41
CA GLY A 222 -12.56 -23.92 4.43
C GLY A 222 -12.83 -22.80 3.44
N THR A 223 -14.11 -22.48 3.30
CA THR A 223 -14.59 -21.46 2.35
C THR A 223 -15.71 -20.64 3.00
N LEU A 224 -15.72 -19.33 2.75
CA LEU A 224 -16.86 -18.45 3.02
C LEU A 224 -17.51 -18.13 1.68
N GLU A 225 -18.77 -18.57 1.52
CA GLU A 225 -19.54 -18.38 0.28
C GLU A 225 -20.15 -16.98 0.24
N ASN A 226 -20.25 -16.38 -0.95
CA ASN A 226 -20.84 -15.07 -1.20
C ASN A 226 -20.24 -13.96 -0.32
N GLN A 227 -18.94 -14.06 -0.04
CA GLN A 227 -18.18 -13.12 0.75
C GLN A 227 -17.02 -12.60 -0.07
N PHE A 228 -16.67 -11.32 0.20
CA PHE A 228 -15.52 -10.67 -0.36
C PHE A 228 -14.72 -10.06 0.80
N LEU A 229 -13.45 -10.40 0.88
CA LEU A 229 -12.56 -9.92 1.92
C LEU A 229 -11.46 -9.07 1.26
N PRO A 230 -11.50 -7.74 1.42
CA PRO A 230 -10.48 -6.87 0.86
C PRO A 230 -9.14 -7.05 1.57
N LYS A 231 -8.10 -6.34 1.15
CA LYS A 231 -6.83 -6.28 1.90
C LYS A 231 -7.09 -5.71 3.28
N MET A 232 -6.75 -6.49 4.32
CA MET A 232 -7.00 -6.14 5.71
C MET A 232 -5.75 -5.59 6.38
N SER A 233 -5.92 -4.57 7.19
CA SER A 233 -4.94 -4.13 8.19
C SER A 233 -5.29 -4.71 9.54
N HIS A 234 -4.31 -5.01 10.38
CA HIS A 234 -4.53 -5.70 11.65
C HIS A 234 -4.28 -4.79 12.85
N HIS A 235 -5.21 -4.82 13.80
CA HIS A 235 -5.07 -4.17 15.11
C HIS A 235 -5.73 -5.03 16.19
N GLY A 236 -5.02 -5.32 17.29
CA GLY A 236 -5.57 -6.11 18.40
C GLY A 236 -6.03 -7.53 18.03
N GLY A 237 -5.47 -8.14 16.99
CA GLY A 237 -5.86 -9.49 16.51
C GLY A 237 -7.09 -9.52 15.61
N ILE A 238 -7.66 -8.38 15.33
CA ILE A 238 -8.79 -8.19 14.41
C ILE A 238 -8.26 -7.56 13.11
N GLY A 239 -8.79 -8.00 11.99
CA GLY A 239 -8.56 -7.39 10.69
C GLY A 239 -9.62 -6.35 10.37
N TYR A 240 -9.18 -5.23 9.83
CA TYR A 240 -10.03 -4.11 9.43
C TYR A 240 -9.72 -3.70 8.00
N ALA A 241 -10.74 -3.35 7.25
CA ALA A 241 -10.59 -2.75 5.92
C ALA A 241 -11.67 -1.70 5.68
N ILE A 242 -11.32 -0.67 4.91
CA ILE A 242 -12.26 0.23 4.25
C ILE A 242 -11.91 0.20 2.77
N TYR A 243 -12.80 -0.36 1.96
CA TYR A 243 -12.57 -0.55 0.53
C TYR A 243 -13.85 -0.28 -0.26
N ALA A 244 -13.78 0.59 -1.25
CA ALA A 244 -14.91 0.98 -2.10
C ALA A 244 -16.17 1.37 -1.29
N GLY A 245 -16.01 2.06 -0.18
CA GLY A 245 -17.08 2.48 0.72
C GLY A 245 -17.49 1.42 1.76
N PHE A 246 -16.98 0.21 1.70
CA PHE A 246 -17.34 -0.83 2.67
C PHE A 246 -16.34 -0.90 3.82
N TYR A 247 -16.84 -0.75 5.05
CA TYR A 247 -16.11 -1.05 6.27
C TYR A 247 -16.30 -2.53 6.61
N THR A 248 -15.21 -3.25 6.69
CA THR A 248 -15.19 -4.70 6.94
C THR A 248 -14.33 -5.00 8.16
N VAL A 249 -14.86 -5.81 9.07
CA VAL A 249 -14.18 -6.26 10.29
C VAL A 249 -14.19 -7.78 10.35
N MET A 250 -13.01 -8.39 10.45
CA MET A 250 -12.83 -9.83 10.48
C MET A 250 -12.07 -10.27 11.74
N ASP A 251 -12.66 -11.13 12.53
CA ASP A 251 -11.99 -11.88 13.59
C ASP A 251 -11.36 -13.15 12.97
N PHE A 252 -10.10 -13.05 12.60
CA PHE A 252 -9.37 -14.15 11.98
C PHE A 252 -9.16 -15.33 12.93
N LYS A 253 -8.98 -15.08 14.23
CA LYS A 253 -8.79 -16.11 15.24
C LYS A 253 -10.04 -17.00 15.36
N ASN A 254 -11.21 -16.39 15.46
CA ASN A 254 -12.48 -17.09 15.55
C ASN A 254 -13.14 -17.33 14.18
N ARG A 255 -12.47 -16.91 13.09
CA ARG A 255 -12.89 -17.15 11.71
C ARG A 255 -14.29 -16.62 11.41
N ARG A 256 -14.57 -15.42 11.89
CA ARG A 256 -15.90 -14.82 11.81
C ARG A 256 -15.83 -13.39 11.27
N LEU A 257 -16.60 -13.12 10.22
CA LEU A 257 -16.89 -11.77 9.80
C LEU A 257 -17.77 -11.10 10.89
N LEU A 258 -17.26 -10.03 11.47
CA LEU A 258 -17.95 -9.30 12.56
C LEU A 258 -18.84 -8.20 12.00
N CYS A 259 -18.37 -7.51 10.97
CA CYS A 259 -19.08 -6.38 10.36
C CYS A 259 -18.73 -6.30 8.87
N CYS A 260 -19.71 -5.98 8.05
CA CYS A 260 -19.54 -5.48 6.69
C CYS A 260 -20.67 -4.48 6.43
N ARG A 261 -20.35 -3.19 6.38
CA ARG A 261 -21.35 -2.12 6.20
C ARG A 261 -20.81 -1.00 5.34
N LEU A 262 -21.70 -0.26 4.72
CA LEU A 262 -21.33 0.94 3.97
C LEU A 262 -20.90 2.07 4.92
N LEU A 263 -19.89 2.84 4.51
CA LEU A 263 -19.47 4.12 5.04
C LEU A 263 -19.61 5.14 3.90
N ASP A 264 -20.82 5.37 3.48
CA ASP A 264 -21.16 6.07 2.25
C ASP A 264 -21.79 7.45 2.45
N GLU A 265 -21.97 7.87 3.70
CA GLU A 265 -22.54 9.17 4.01
C GLU A 265 -21.51 10.12 4.65
N PHE A 266 -21.47 11.33 4.13
CA PHE A 266 -20.67 12.43 4.64
C PHE A 266 -21.52 13.70 4.75
N THR A 267 -21.54 14.32 5.91
CA THR A 267 -22.28 15.57 6.12
C THR A 267 -21.34 16.78 6.06
N HIS A 268 -21.61 17.70 5.15
CA HIS A 268 -20.88 18.97 5.01
C HIS A 268 -21.88 20.12 4.99
N GLU A 269 -21.67 21.11 5.83
CA GLU A 269 -22.54 22.30 5.97
C GLU A 269 -24.06 21.94 6.10
N GLY A 270 -24.35 20.87 6.80
CA GLY A 270 -25.73 20.41 7.02
C GLY A 270 -26.36 19.61 5.88
N THR A 271 -25.63 19.40 4.78
CA THR A 271 -26.06 18.58 3.65
C THR A 271 -25.38 17.20 3.71
N VAL A 272 -26.16 16.14 3.58
CA VAL A 272 -25.64 14.76 3.49
C VAL A 272 -25.33 14.44 2.05
N TYR A 273 -24.12 14.01 1.81
CA TYR A 273 -23.62 13.59 0.50
C TYR A 273 -23.27 12.11 0.53
N SER A 274 -23.48 11.43 -0.58
CA SER A 274 -22.89 10.10 -0.79
C SER A 274 -21.38 10.24 -0.94
N ALA A 275 -20.63 9.47 -0.15
CA ALA A 275 -19.16 9.46 -0.17
C ALA A 275 -18.64 8.10 -0.61
N GLN A 276 -17.63 8.09 -1.43
CA GLN A 276 -16.84 6.90 -1.70
C GLN A 276 -15.59 6.96 -0.83
N THR A 277 -15.42 5.98 0.07
CA THR A 277 -14.32 5.93 1.03
C THR A 277 -13.36 4.78 0.71
N ASN A 278 -12.06 5.04 0.83
CA ASN A 278 -11.01 4.03 0.72
C ASN A 278 -10.02 4.17 1.88
N GLY A 279 -9.67 3.04 2.50
CA GLY A 279 -8.70 2.98 3.57
C GLY A 279 -7.27 3.11 3.02
N LEU A 280 -6.47 3.96 3.64
CA LEU A 280 -5.08 4.21 3.28
C LEU A 280 -4.11 3.58 4.28
N LEU A 281 -4.35 3.78 5.58
CA LEU A 281 -3.48 3.31 6.66
C LEU A 281 -4.30 3.04 7.92
N LEU A 282 -4.05 1.92 8.59
CA LEU A 282 -4.47 1.68 9.97
C LEU A 282 -3.27 1.85 10.91
N HIS A 283 -3.36 2.79 11.85
CA HIS A 283 -2.33 3.05 12.82
C HIS A 283 -2.96 3.32 14.19
N GLU A 284 -2.53 2.57 15.22
CA GLU A 284 -3.02 2.69 16.61
C GLU A 284 -4.56 2.71 16.77
N GLY A 285 -5.26 1.89 15.96
CA GLY A 285 -6.72 1.83 15.99
C GLY A 285 -7.44 2.96 15.23
N ILE A 286 -6.71 3.84 14.58
CA ILE A 286 -7.24 4.87 13.70
C ILE A 286 -7.03 4.48 12.24
N PHE A 287 -8.10 4.44 11.49
CA PHE A 287 -8.05 4.23 10.04
C PHE A 287 -8.06 5.58 9.32
N TYR A 288 -6.96 5.90 8.63
CA TYR A 288 -6.91 7.06 7.74
C TYR A 288 -7.52 6.68 6.40
N VAL A 289 -8.41 7.50 5.91
CA VAL A 289 -9.20 7.21 4.70
C VAL A 289 -9.20 8.40 3.75
N SER A 290 -9.21 8.10 2.46
CA SER A 290 -9.61 9.04 1.41
C SER A 290 -11.13 8.94 1.25
N ALA A 291 -11.82 10.07 1.33
CA ALA A 291 -13.26 10.15 1.10
C ALA A 291 -13.54 11.14 -0.04
N ARG A 292 -14.33 10.72 -1.03
CA ARG A 292 -14.71 11.54 -2.18
C ARG A 292 -16.19 11.90 -2.13
N VAL A 293 -16.47 13.20 -2.18
CA VAL A 293 -17.84 13.76 -2.20
C VAL A 293 -17.96 14.73 -3.37
N SER A 294 -18.79 14.43 -4.34
CA SER A 294 -19.04 15.30 -5.50
C SER A 294 -17.77 15.84 -6.19
N GLY A 295 -16.72 15.01 -6.27
CA GLY A 295 -15.45 15.38 -6.91
C GLY A 295 -14.45 16.10 -5.99
N ILE A 296 -14.81 16.33 -4.74
CA ILE A 296 -13.92 16.91 -3.72
C ILE A 296 -13.42 15.78 -2.81
N PHE A 297 -12.13 15.79 -2.51
CA PHE A 297 -11.50 14.78 -1.66
C PHE A 297 -11.26 15.33 -0.25
N PHE A 298 -11.38 14.42 0.71
CA PHE A 298 -11.12 14.66 2.12
C PHE A 298 -10.17 13.57 2.63
N LEU A 299 -9.23 13.97 3.46
CA LEU A 299 -8.52 13.06 4.33
C LEU A 299 -9.28 12.97 5.65
N ALA A 300 -9.65 11.78 6.08
CA ALA A 300 -10.36 11.60 7.32
C ALA A 300 -9.75 10.50 8.19
N ALA A 301 -9.99 10.57 9.50
CA ALA A 301 -9.57 9.60 10.49
C ALA A 301 -10.79 8.95 11.12
N PHE A 302 -10.90 7.64 11.01
CA PHE A 302 -11.97 6.80 11.53
C PHE A 302 -11.44 5.94 12.67
N ASP A 303 -12.02 6.07 13.85
CA ASP A 303 -11.68 5.27 15.01
C ASP A 303 -12.42 3.93 14.95
N VAL A 304 -11.66 2.82 14.88
CA VAL A 304 -12.24 1.48 14.75
C VAL A 304 -12.89 0.95 16.03
N GLN A 305 -12.65 1.58 17.19
CA GLN A 305 -13.26 1.20 18.46
C GLN A 305 -14.62 1.87 18.66
N THR A 306 -14.71 3.16 18.39
CA THR A 306 -15.97 3.91 18.48
C THR A 306 -16.80 3.80 17.21
N GLU A 307 -16.17 3.38 16.11
CA GLU A 307 -16.74 3.34 14.76
C GLU A 307 -17.25 4.70 14.27
N GLU A 308 -16.50 5.76 14.63
CA GLU A 308 -16.82 7.14 14.30
C GLU A 308 -15.65 7.84 13.61
N PHE A 309 -15.96 8.83 12.77
CA PHE A 309 -14.95 9.74 12.23
C PHE A 309 -14.58 10.77 13.29
N VAL A 310 -13.30 10.79 13.68
CA VAL A 310 -12.79 11.63 14.77
C VAL A 310 -12.05 12.88 14.28
N TRP A 311 -11.69 12.91 13.00
CA TRP A 311 -11.00 14.04 12.39
C TRP A 311 -11.11 13.98 10.85
N HIS A 312 -11.03 15.14 10.19
CA HIS A 312 -10.95 15.25 8.74
C HIS A 312 -10.31 16.58 8.34
N ASP A 313 -9.82 16.62 7.10
CA ASP A 313 -9.34 17.83 6.43
C ASP A 313 -9.76 17.83 4.95
N LEU A 314 -10.09 19.01 4.43
CA LEU A 314 -10.43 19.19 3.04
C LEU A 314 -9.16 19.13 2.19
N TRP A 315 -9.13 18.21 1.22
CA TRP A 315 -7.95 18.07 0.37
C TRP A 315 -8.05 18.85 -0.94
N GLY A 316 -9.15 18.77 -1.66
CA GLY A 316 -9.34 19.42 -2.95
C GLY A 316 -9.73 18.46 -4.07
N GLY A 317 -9.19 18.66 -5.26
CA GLY A 317 -9.63 17.97 -6.48
C GLY A 317 -8.95 16.63 -6.80
N TRP A 318 -7.93 16.21 -6.03
CA TRP A 318 -7.15 15.00 -6.30
C TRP A 318 -7.28 13.96 -5.20
N ASP A 319 -7.30 12.68 -5.60
CA ASP A 319 -7.34 11.55 -4.67
C ASP A 319 -6.08 11.50 -3.80
N ILE A 320 -6.26 10.99 -2.58
CA ILE A 320 -5.16 10.80 -1.64
C ILE A 320 -4.65 9.37 -1.83
N ASN A 321 -3.38 9.26 -2.22
CA ASN A 321 -2.77 8.00 -2.62
C ASN A 321 -2.16 7.25 -1.44
N SER A 322 -1.60 7.98 -0.46
CA SER A 322 -0.95 7.35 0.69
C SER A 322 -0.94 8.24 1.93
N VAL A 323 -0.83 7.58 3.07
CA VAL A 323 -0.62 8.20 4.38
C VAL A 323 0.52 7.46 5.08
N HIS A 324 1.43 8.21 5.68
CA HIS A 324 2.53 7.70 6.49
C HIS A 324 2.56 8.37 7.85
N ILE A 325 3.00 7.66 8.88
CA ILE A 325 3.20 8.21 10.21
C ILE A 325 4.68 8.12 10.56
N ILE A 326 5.27 9.24 10.93
CA ILE A 326 6.66 9.36 11.41
C ILE A 326 6.63 10.09 12.75
N GLY A 327 6.80 9.35 13.83
CA GLY A 327 6.65 9.89 15.19
C GLY A 327 5.25 10.48 15.41
N ASP A 328 5.18 11.76 15.72
CA ASP A 328 3.92 12.49 15.91
C ASP A 328 3.43 13.24 14.65
N ARG A 329 4.08 12.99 13.52
CA ARG A 329 3.74 13.58 12.22
C ARG A 329 2.96 12.60 11.36
N MET A 330 1.93 13.11 10.70
CA MET A 330 1.23 12.43 9.63
C MET A 330 1.59 13.10 8.30
N ILE A 331 2.03 12.31 7.35
CA ILE A 331 2.33 12.74 5.98
C ILE A 331 1.28 12.11 5.07
N ALA A 332 0.53 12.94 4.38
CA ALA A 332 -0.42 12.49 3.38
C ALA A 332 -0.02 13.01 2.00
N HIS A 333 -0.18 12.19 0.98
CA HIS A 333 0.23 12.46 -0.39
C HIS A 333 -0.93 12.24 -1.36
N SER A 334 -1.10 13.18 -2.26
CA SER A 334 -1.95 13.08 -3.46
C SER A 334 -1.08 13.03 -4.72
N HIS A 335 -1.68 13.26 -5.88
CA HIS A 335 -0.98 13.21 -7.17
C HIS A 335 0.18 14.23 -7.28
N ASP A 336 0.05 15.42 -6.69
CA ASP A 336 0.96 16.54 -6.89
C ASP A 336 1.27 17.35 -5.61
N GLU A 337 0.73 16.91 -4.46
CA GLU A 337 0.88 17.61 -3.19
C GLU A 337 1.12 16.65 -2.04
N VAL A 338 2.05 17.03 -1.17
CA VAL A 338 2.25 16.41 0.14
C VAL A 338 1.82 17.39 1.22
N ARG A 339 1.04 16.92 2.17
CA ARG A 339 0.68 17.66 3.38
C ARG A 339 1.25 16.99 4.62
N ILE A 340 1.86 17.79 5.47
CA ILE A 340 2.46 17.33 6.73
C ILE A 340 1.67 17.91 7.88
N TYR A 341 1.18 17.04 8.74
CA TYR A 341 0.37 17.37 9.89
C TYR A 341 1.08 17.02 11.18
N GLN A 342 0.83 17.80 12.22
CA GLN A 342 1.27 17.55 13.60
C GLN A 342 0.11 16.98 14.42
N ARG A 343 0.35 15.92 15.17
CA ARG A 343 -0.58 15.45 16.20
C ARG A 343 -0.65 16.48 17.32
N VAL A 344 -1.84 16.96 17.59
CA VAL A 344 -2.10 17.90 18.69
C VAL A 344 -2.69 17.11 19.84
N SER A 345 -2.00 17.09 20.98
CA SER A 345 -2.58 16.53 22.22
C SER A 345 -3.83 17.31 22.57
N PRO A 346 -4.91 16.65 23.04
CA PRO A 346 -6.03 17.37 23.62
C PRO A 346 -5.46 18.23 24.75
N SER A 347 -5.65 19.55 24.70
CA SER A 347 -5.30 20.42 25.80
C SER A 347 -6.02 19.92 27.04
N THR A 348 -5.31 19.43 28.04
CA THR A 348 -5.85 19.24 29.38
C THR A 348 -6.35 20.61 29.81
N GLY A 349 -7.66 20.80 29.76
CA GLY A 349 -8.28 22.08 30.01
C GLY A 349 -7.89 22.64 31.38
N SER A 350 -7.06 23.68 31.38
CA SER A 350 -7.12 24.70 32.41
C SER A 350 -8.41 25.47 32.15
N SER A 351 -9.33 25.39 33.10
CA SER A 351 -10.50 26.25 33.15
C SER A 351 -10.03 27.73 33.22
N GLY A 352 -10.02 28.36 32.08
CA GLY A 352 -9.75 29.79 31.91
C GLY A 352 -10.65 30.28 30.79
N ASP A 353 -11.61 31.07 31.17
CA ASP A 353 -12.52 31.88 30.37
C ASP A 353 -11.80 32.45 29.13
N ASP A 354 -12.20 32.02 27.94
CA ASP A 354 -12.08 32.82 26.73
C ASP A 354 -13.20 32.43 25.77
N SER A 355 -14.24 33.22 25.85
CA SER A 355 -15.26 33.38 24.83
C SER A 355 -14.59 33.95 23.57
N GLU A 356 -14.96 33.40 22.42
CA GLU A 356 -14.65 33.83 21.05
C GLU A 356 -13.46 33.17 20.37
N GLN A 357 -13.75 32.04 19.77
CA GLN A 357 -13.48 31.76 18.33
C GLN A 357 -14.09 30.40 17.99
N ARG A 358 -15.34 30.42 17.59
CA ARG A 358 -15.93 29.29 16.86
C ARG A 358 -15.26 29.26 15.49
N GLY A 359 -14.22 28.41 15.37
CA GLY A 359 -13.78 27.94 14.07
C GLY A 359 -14.92 27.22 13.34
N PRO A 360 -14.89 27.11 12.02
CA PRO A 360 -15.97 26.46 11.26
C PRO A 360 -16.21 25.05 11.83
N VAL A 361 -17.46 24.79 12.18
CA VAL A 361 -17.91 23.45 12.59
C VAL A 361 -17.69 22.55 11.38
N GLY A 362 -16.72 21.65 11.49
CA GLY A 362 -16.43 20.69 10.44
C GLY A 362 -17.60 19.73 10.19
N PRO A 363 -17.59 19.06 9.04
CA PRO A 363 -18.64 18.11 8.68
C PRO A 363 -18.76 16.96 9.68
N GLN A 364 -19.98 16.58 9.98
CA GLN A 364 -20.30 15.42 10.84
C GLN A 364 -20.66 14.23 9.94
N TRP A 365 -20.03 13.11 10.16
CA TRP A 365 -20.36 11.85 9.51
C TRP A 365 -21.61 11.26 10.17
N SER A 366 -22.68 11.05 9.39
CA SER A 366 -23.86 10.34 9.89
C SER A 366 -23.78 8.85 9.55
N GLN A 367 -24.14 8.03 10.51
CA GLN A 367 -24.28 6.58 10.28
C GLN A 367 -25.67 6.32 9.73
N GLY A 368 -25.74 5.75 8.51
CA GLY A 368 -26.98 5.21 7.99
C GLY A 368 -27.50 4.13 8.96
N LYS A 369 -28.72 4.28 9.45
CA LYS A 369 -29.38 3.17 10.15
C LYS A 369 -29.83 2.14 9.11
N PRO A 370 -29.78 0.85 9.44
CA PRO A 370 -30.21 -0.23 8.56
C PRO A 370 -31.68 -0.11 8.13
#